data_c48eeef7af107ac585a1c236f6c0566b
#
_entry.id   c48eeef7af107ac585a1c236f6c0566b
#
_cell.length_a   1.000
_cell.length_b   1.000
_cell.length_c   1.000
_cell.angle_alpha   90.00
_cell.angle_beta   90.00
_cell.angle_gamma   90.00
#
_symmetry.space_group_name_H-M   'P 1'
#
loop_
_entity.id
_entity.type
_entity.pdbx_description
1 polymer ?
#
loop_
_entity_poly.entity_id
_entity_poly.type
_entity_poly.pdbx_seq_one_letter_code
_entity_poly.pdbx_strand_id
1 'polypeptide(L)'
;MLAPIRSFKFTAVLAAVTLFSSVGVASAAAPCGSHDAVAKSLTTKFKEARRIMGVVNARAVMEIFMSPQGTWTVVVTDTRGVACIIATGQDWQEVPIEMAGLES
;
A
#
# COMPACT_ATOMS: atom_id res chain seq x y z
N MET A 1 8.59 57.21 -25.19
CA MET A 1 8.59 56.68 -25.04
C MET A 1 8.40 55.79 -24.64
N LEU A 2 8.23 55.30 -24.34
CA LEU A 2 8.22 54.46 -23.98
C LEU A 2 8.03 53.64 -23.27
N ALA A 3 7.93 53.34 -23.18
CA ALA A 3 7.83 52.60 -22.61
C ALA A 3 7.76 51.78 -21.96
N PRO A 4 7.82 51.54 -21.63
CA PRO A 4 7.95 50.75 -20.92
C PRO A 4 7.31 49.99 -20.44
N ILE A 5 7.15 49.72 -20.24
CA ILE A 5 6.62 49.03 -19.83
C ILE A 5 6.60 48.03 -19.60
N ARG A 6 6.55 47.67 -19.58
CA ARG A 6 6.54 46.69 -19.41
C ARG A 6 6.77 45.95 -18.71
N SER A 7 6.82 45.48 -18.41
CA SER A 7 7.28 44.75 -17.79
C SER A 7 6.79 44.23 -16.86
N PHE A 8 6.56 44.09 -16.30
CA PHE A 8 6.16 43.63 -15.33
C PHE A 8 5.58 42.66 -15.21
N LYS A 9 5.29 42.20 -15.74
CA LYS A 9 4.68 41.21 -15.71
C LYS A 9 5.16 40.09 -15.24
N PHE A 10 5.97 39.71 -15.29
CA PHE A 10 6.48 38.50 -14.96
C PHE A 10 6.39 38.15 -13.66
N THR A 11 6.23 38.78 -12.93
CA THR A 11 6.31 38.38 -11.65
C THR A 11 5.41 37.34 -11.34
N ALA A 12 4.38 37.16 -11.93
CA ALA A 12 3.52 36.19 -11.51
C ALA A 12 3.94 34.86 -11.55
N VAL A 13 4.76 34.54 -12.27
CA VAL A 13 5.15 33.28 -12.36
C VAL A 13 5.59 32.60 -11.25
N LEU A 14 6.14 33.14 -10.41
CA LEU A 14 6.65 32.43 -9.38
C LEU A 14 5.83 31.71 -8.55
N ALA A 15 4.71 32.10 -8.38
CA ALA A 15 3.96 31.43 -7.45
C ALA A 15 3.77 30.01 -7.65
N ALA A 16 3.72 29.64 -8.75
CA ALA A 16 3.41 28.28 -8.94
C ALA A 16 4.28 27.31 -8.37
N VAL A 17 5.39 27.58 -8.23
CA VAL A 17 6.25 26.64 -7.75
C VAL A 17 6.03 26.06 -6.47
N THR A 18 5.46 26.72 -5.65
CA THR A 18 5.47 26.16 -4.39
C THR A 18 4.62 25.04 -4.23
N LEU A 19 3.79 24.75 -5.08
CA LEU A 19 3.01 23.66 -4.85
C LEU A 19 3.57 22.40 -4.64
N PHE A 20 4.53 22.08 -5.16
CA PHE A 20 5.01 20.80 -4.99
C PHE A 20 5.39 20.37 -3.75
N SER A 21 5.74 21.17 -2.97
CA SER A 21 6.30 20.65 -1.80
C SER A 21 5.37 19.89 -1.04
N SER A 22 4.21 19.95 -1.31
CA SER A 22 3.40 19.28 -0.43
C SER A 22 3.29 17.88 -0.61
N VAL A 23 3.83 17.33 -1.38
CA VAL A 23 3.74 15.96 -1.54
C VAL A 23 4.17 15.24 -0.52
N GLY A 24 4.47 15.47 0.38
CA GLY A 24 4.93 14.67 1.31
C GLY A 24 4.55 13.50 1.51
N VAL A 25 4.84 12.91 2.37
CA VAL A 25 4.69 11.72 2.66
C VAL A 25 3.67 11.40 3.32
N ALA A 26 2.87 11.16 3.09
CA ALA A 26 1.91 10.72 3.69
C ALA A 26 1.94 9.61 4.31
N SER A 27 2.40 9.34 5.10
CA SER A 27 2.50 8.15 5.64
C SER A 27 1.46 7.87 6.36
N ALA A 28 0.53 7.73 6.06
CA ALA A 28 -0.44 7.42 6.79
C ALA A 28 -0.54 6.23 7.53
N ALA A 29 -1.34 6.11 8.36
CA ALA A 29 -1.58 4.91 9.07
C ALA A 29 -2.10 3.87 8.13
N ALA A 30 -1.87 2.67 8.40
CA ALA A 30 -2.36 1.59 7.58
C ALA A 30 -3.86 1.58 7.58
N PRO A 31 -4.48 1.29 6.50
CA PRO A 31 -5.93 1.21 6.46
C PRO A 31 -6.40 0.00 7.23
N CYS A 32 -7.37 0.19 8.06
CA CYS A 32 -7.91 -0.88 8.90
C CYS A 32 -9.42 -0.93 8.81
N GLY A 33 -9.97 -2.05 9.15
CA GLY A 33 -11.40 -2.24 9.21
C GLY A 33 -11.70 -3.61 9.79
N SER A 34 -12.94 -4.02 9.80
CA SER A 34 -13.24 -5.35 10.27
C SER A 34 -12.64 -6.37 9.30
N HIS A 35 -12.27 -7.50 9.81
CA HIS A 35 -11.68 -8.52 8.96
C HIS A 35 -12.60 -8.86 7.79
N ASP A 36 -13.90 -9.00 8.05
CA ASP A 36 -14.80 -9.34 6.97
C ASP A 36 -14.85 -8.25 5.92
N ALA A 37 -14.85 -7.02 6.30
CA ALA A 37 -14.92 -5.94 5.33
C ALA A 37 -13.65 -5.87 4.50
N VAL A 38 -12.50 -6.04 5.14
CA VAL A 38 -11.25 -5.99 4.42
C VAL A 38 -11.14 -7.17 3.46
N ALA A 39 -11.46 -8.37 3.94
CA ALA A 39 -11.38 -9.55 3.10
C ALA A 39 -12.33 -9.44 1.91
N LYS A 40 -13.53 -8.92 2.16
CA LYS A 40 -14.48 -8.81 1.08
C LYS A 40 -14.01 -7.80 0.05
N SER A 41 -13.42 -6.73 0.48
CA SER A 41 -12.93 -5.74 -0.43
C SER A 41 -11.80 -6.32 -1.29
N LEU A 42 -10.89 -7.07 -0.69
CA LEU A 42 -9.81 -7.67 -1.44
C LEU A 42 -10.35 -8.66 -2.47
N THR A 43 -11.34 -9.42 -2.10
CA THR A 43 -11.90 -10.39 -3.02
C THR A 43 -12.67 -9.73 -4.15
N THR A 44 -13.48 -8.75 -3.85
CA THR A 44 -14.34 -8.18 -4.88
C THR A 44 -13.62 -7.18 -5.76
N LYS A 45 -12.74 -6.37 -5.18
CA LYS A 45 -12.11 -5.36 -5.97
C LYS A 45 -10.80 -5.78 -6.59
N PHE A 46 -10.07 -6.64 -5.93
CA PHE A 46 -8.77 -7.02 -6.43
C PHE A 46 -8.68 -8.49 -6.82
N LYS A 47 -9.74 -9.21 -6.66
CA LYS A 47 -9.79 -10.64 -7.01
C LYS A 47 -8.74 -11.43 -6.25
N GLU A 48 -8.47 -11.02 -5.04
CA GLU A 48 -7.50 -11.70 -4.22
C GLU A 48 -8.16 -12.66 -3.26
N ALA A 49 -7.52 -13.77 -2.99
CA ALA A 49 -7.98 -14.75 -2.03
C ALA A 49 -6.88 -15.04 -1.05
N ARG A 50 -7.25 -15.39 0.17
CA ARG A 50 -6.24 -15.69 1.16
C ARG A 50 -5.51 -16.95 0.78
N ARG A 51 -4.22 -16.89 0.77
CA ARG A 51 -3.40 -18.03 0.40
C ARG A 51 -2.47 -18.45 1.51
N ILE A 52 -2.08 -17.59 2.38
CA ILE A 52 -1.13 -17.87 3.41
C ILE A 52 -1.60 -17.25 4.69
N MET A 53 -1.41 -17.92 5.80
CA MET A 53 -1.75 -17.39 7.10
C MET A 53 -0.66 -17.77 8.06
N GLY A 54 -0.29 -16.89 8.94
CA GLY A 54 0.69 -17.15 9.96
C GLY A 54 0.32 -16.45 11.24
N VAL A 55 0.79 -16.99 12.36
CA VAL A 55 0.54 -16.39 13.65
C VAL A 55 1.70 -15.46 13.95
N VAL A 56 1.42 -14.20 14.21
CA VAL A 56 2.46 -13.25 14.52
C VAL A 56 2.80 -13.34 16.01
N ASN A 57 1.79 -13.36 16.84
CA ASN A 57 1.98 -13.50 18.28
C ASN A 57 0.62 -13.86 18.88
N ALA A 58 0.51 -13.87 20.19
CA ALA A 58 -0.72 -14.28 20.85
C ALA A 58 -1.90 -13.37 20.55
N ARG A 59 -1.66 -12.22 19.95
CA ARG A 59 -2.74 -11.29 19.70
C ARG A 59 -2.96 -10.96 18.25
N ALA A 60 -2.21 -11.53 17.35
CA ALA A 60 -2.33 -11.13 15.95
C ALA A 60 -1.98 -12.26 15.01
N VAL A 61 -2.69 -12.31 13.90
CA VAL A 61 -2.39 -13.26 12.82
C VAL A 61 -2.15 -12.45 11.56
N MET A 62 -1.33 -12.98 10.68
CA MET A 62 -1.06 -12.38 9.40
C MET A 62 -1.66 -13.22 8.32
N GLU A 63 -2.22 -12.57 7.32
CA GLU A 63 -2.75 -13.26 6.16
C GLU A 63 -2.21 -12.61 4.92
N ILE A 64 -1.93 -13.39 3.89
CA ILE A 64 -1.52 -12.85 2.61
C ILE A 64 -2.55 -13.25 1.59
N PHE A 65 -3.12 -12.25 0.95
CA PHE A 65 -4.11 -12.45 -0.10
C PHE A 65 -3.43 -12.22 -1.44
N MET A 66 -3.77 -13.02 -2.43
CA MET A 66 -3.14 -12.97 -3.74
C MET A 66 -4.14 -13.16 -4.83
N SER A 67 -3.94 -12.52 -5.97
CA SER A 67 -4.79 -12.66 -7.13
C SER A 67 -4.10 -13.44 -8.21
N PRO A 68 -4.84 -14.02 -9.12
CA PRO A 68 -4.22 -14.67 -10.28
C PRO A 68 -3.45 -13.69 -11.17
N GLN A 69 -3.77 -12.40 -11.09
CA GLN A 69 -3.08 -11.43 -11.91
C GLN A 69 -1.78 -10.97 -11.29
N GLY A 70 -1.46 -11.42 -10.10
CA GLY A 70 -0.19 -11.11 -9.49
C GLY A 70 -0.23 -10.11 -8.35
N THR A 71 -1.37 -9.53 -8.03
CA THR A 71 -1.40 -8.58 -6.93
C THR A 71 -1.45 -9.31 -5.61
N TRP A 72 -0.96 -8.70 -4.57
CA TRP A 72 -0.98 -9.31 -3.25
C TRP A 72 -1.11 -8.27 -2.16
N THR A 73 -1.62 -8.69 -1.04
CA THR A 73 -1.88 -7.82 0.10
C THR A 73 -1.60 -8.58 1.40
N VAL A 74 -0.88 -7.96 2.31
CA VAL A 74 -0.62 -8.55 3.61
C VAL A 74 -1.51 -7.84 4.63
N VAL A 75 -2.25 -8.63 5.40
CA VAL A 75 -3.21 -8.14 6.36
C VAL A 75 -2.86 -8.70 7.71
N VAL A 76 -2.88 -7.89 8.74
CA VAL A 76 -2.67 -8.35 10.11
C VAL A 76 -3.94 -8.07 10.89
N THR A 77 -4.46 -9.07 11.56
CA THR A 77 -5.73 -8.97 12.29
C THR A 77 -5.49 -9.24 13.76
N ASP A 78 -6.04 -8.43 14.61
CA ASP A 78 -5.87 -8.62 16.06
C ASP A 78 -7.04 -9.42 16.63
N THR A 79 -7.00 -9.66 17.93
CA THR A 79 -8.03 -10.49 18.56
C THR A 79 -9.38 -9.83 18.62
N ARG A 80 -9.48 -8.55 18.34
CA ARG A 80 -10.79 -7.91 18.29
C ARG A 80 -11.39 -8.00 16.90
N GLY A 81 -10.68 -8.56 15.96
CA GLY A 81 -11.17 -8.66 14.60
C GLY A 81 -10.86 -7.46 13.74
N VAL A 82 -9.99 -6.58 14.21
CA VAL A 82 -9.59 -5.42 13.42
C VAL A 82 -8.45 -5.83 12.53
N ALA A 83 -8.64 -5.70 11.24
CA ALA A 83 -7.67 -6.11 10.24
C ALA A 83 -7.08 -4.87 9.58
N CYS A 84 -5.77 -4.82 9.49
CA CYS A 84 -5.08 -3.69 8.88
C CYS A 84 -4.21 -4.15 7.73
N ILE A 85 -4.25 -3.43 6.63
CA ILE A 85 -3.42 -3.74 5.49
C ILE A 85 -2.07 -3.12 5.73
N ILE A 86 -1.02 -3.93 5.77
CA ILE A 86 0.28 -3.42 6.08
C ILE A 86 1.21 -3.41 4.87
N ALA A 87 0.86 -4.06 3.80
CA ALA A 87 1.70 -4.05 2.60
C ALA A 87 0.89 -4.52 1.42
N THR A 88 1.17 -4.00 0.25
CA THR A 88 0.55 -4.48 -0.98
C THR A 88 1.61 -4.45 -2.06
N GLY A 89 1.42 -5.21 -3.10
CA GLY A 89 2.37 -5.21 -4.19
C GLY A 89 1.85 -5.98 -5.38
N GLN A 90 2.76 -6.25 -6.29
CA GLN A 90 2.44 -6.96 -7.50
C GLN A 90 3.45 -8.03 -7.76
N ASP A 91 3.16 -8.87 -8.70
CA ASP A 91 4.11 -9.87 -9.19
C ASP A 91 4.59 -10.84 -8.13
N TRP A 92 3.67 -11.38 -7.35
CA TRP A 92 4.06 -12.41 -6.40
C TRP A 92 4.50 -13.65 -7.18
N GLN A 93 5.42 -14.39 -6.59
CA GLN A 93 5.93 -15.59 -7.22
C GLN A 93 6.16 -16.67 -6.18
N GLU A 94 6.01 -17.89 -6.58
CA GLU A 94 6.31 -18.96 -5.71
C GLU A 94 7.78 -19.24 -5.83
N VAL A 95 8.44 -19.44 -4.72
CA VAL A 95 9.86 -19.73 -4.71
C VAL A 95 10.03 -21.17 -4.28
N PRO A 96 10.71 -21.97 -5.06
CA PRO A 96 10.87 -23.38 -4.69
C PRO A 96 11.68 -23.53 -3.43
N ILE A 97 11.33 -24.50 -2.66
CA ILE A 97 12.06 -24.79 -1.45
C ILE A 97 13.29 -25.55 -1.80
N GLU A 98 14.45 -25.16 -1.26
CA GLU A 98 15.62 -25.88 -1.51
C GLU A 98 15.83 -26.86 -0.44
N MET A 99 15.46 -28.07 -0.65
CA MET A 99 15.51 -29.07 0.39
C MET A 99 16.89 -29.31 0.91
N ALA A 100 17.87 -29.23 0.07
CA ALA A 100 19.21 -29.47 0.54
C ALA A 100 19.59 -28.48 1.61
N GLY A 101 19.20 -27.27 1.43
CA GLY A 101 19.52 -26.31 2.43
C GLY A 101 18.82 -26.58 3.72
N LEU A 102 17.66 -27.14 3.63
CA LEU A 102 16.95 -27.44 4.84
C LEU A 102 17.54 -28.58 5.57
N GLU A 103 18.20 -29.42 4.90
CA GLU A 103 18.75 -30.53 5.56
C GLU A 103 20.00 -30.23 6.24
N SER A 104 20.62 -29.19 5.96
CA SER A 104 21.83 -28.88 6.61
C SER A 104 21.58 -28.17 7.92
#